data_a10bc777a171f8845eef70edd2b6b944
#
_entry.id   a10bc777a171f8845eef70edd2b6b944
#
_cell.length_a   1.000
_cell.length_b   1.000
_cell.length_c   1.000
_cell.angle_alpha   90.00
_cell.angle_beta   90.00
_cell.angle_gamma   90.00
#
_symmetry.space_group_name_H-M   'P 1'
#
loop_
_entity.id
_entity.type
_entity.pdbx_description
1 polymer ?
#
loop_
_entity_poly.entity_id
_entity_poly.type
_entity_poly.pdbx_seq_one_letter_code
_entity_poly.pdbx_strand_id
1 'polypeptide(L)'
;MERGELVARLREEGTVLASLPGSGWGLFRTPAELVIARNVSEVEPAFRALEVWTGRGGYAAGFVSYEAAAAFDPCMETHVPEGFPLLAFAFYESPPEELALPDCGDGVFVSALQPEWSEEEYRERIAAVRAELFAGNIYQANLTFRCRAPLTVEPEALFLSLLSHHPVPFAAWVNFCGVKLLSLSPELFLESDGTRI
;
A
#
# COMPACT_ATOMS: atom_id res chain seq x y z
N MET A 1 12.25 2.47 20.71
CA MET A 1 12.04 3.79 20.07
C MET A 1 10.78 4.41 20.67
N GLU A 2 10.81 5.69 21.00
CA GLU A 2 9.64 6.42 21.49
C GLU A 2 8.71 6.82 20.34
N ARG A 3 7.40 6.99 20.65
CA ARG A 3 6.40 7.38 19.64
C ARG A 3 6.76 8.66 18.87
N GLY A 4 7.22 9.69 19.59
CA GLY A 4 7.61 10.96 18.96
C GLY A 4 8.76 10.83 17.97
N GLU A 5 9.72 9.99 18.29
CA GLU A 5 10.84 9.69 17.41
C GLU A 5 10.38 8.93 16.15
N LEU A 6 9.51 7.92 16.30
CA LEU A 6 8.95 7.20 15.16
C LEU A 6 8.17 8.14 14.24
N VAL A 7 7.28 8.97 14.79
CA VAL A 7 6.52 9.97 14.02
C VAL A 7 7.45 10.91 13.24
N ALA A 8 8.54 11.38 13.85
CA ALA A 8 9.50 12.23 13.16
C ALA A 8 10.14 11.50 11.96
N ARG A 9 10.52 10.22 12.14
CA ARG A 9 11.10 9.41 11.07
C ARG A 9 10.11 9.11 9.94
N LEU A 10 8.83 8.86 10.25
CA LEU A 10 7.78 8.61 9.26
C LEU A 10 7.51 9.84 8.37
N ARG A 11 7.84 11.05 8.82
CA ARG A 11 7.72 12.29 8.03
C ARG A 11 8.83 12.47 7.00
N GLU A 12 9.94 11.77 7.15
CA GLU A 12 11.04 11.86 6.20
C GLU A 12 10.63 11.27 4.85
N GLU A 13 10.90 12.02 3.77
CA GLU A 13 10.67 11.55 2.40
C GLU A 13 11.52 10.29 2.12
N GLY A 14 10.94 9.31 1.47
CA GLY A 14 11.60 8.04 1.19
C GLY A 14 11.56 7.04 2.35
N THR A 15 10.70 7.27 3.35
CA THR A 15 10.52 6.32 4.46
C THR A 15 9.42 5.32 4.18
N VAL A 16 9.71 4.04 4.43
CA VAL A 16 8.72 2.96 4.47
C VAL A 16 8.83 2.23 5.80
N LEU A 17 7.70 2.06 6.49
CA LEU A 17 7.56 1.18 7.64
C LEU A 17 6.61 0.05 7.26
N ALA A 18 7.04 -1.19 7.35
CA ALA A 18 6.23 -2.34 6.98
C ALA A 18 6.33 -3.46 8.01
N SER A 19 5.25 -4.22 8.16
CA SER A 19 5.29 -5.49 8.89
C SER A 19 6.20 -6.48 8.15
N LEU A 20 7.06 -7.17 8.91
CA LEU A 20 7.98 -8.18 8.38
C LEU A 20 7.44 -9.59 8.66
N PRO A 21 7.76 -10.57 7.80
CA PRO A 21 7.46 -11.97 8.08
C PRO A 21 8.07 -12.43 9.42
N GLY A 22 7.28 -13.15 10.25
CA GLY A 22 7.78 -13.73 11.49
C GLY A 22 7.68 -12.84 12.74
N SER A 23 6.96 -11.73 12.69
CA SER A 23 6.69 -10.79 13.78
C SER A 23 7.73 -9.70 14.01
N GLY A 24 7.54 -8.58 13.44
CA GLY A 24 8.38 -7.40 13.64
C GLY A 24 8.01 -6.32 12.64
N TRP A 25 8.66 -5.19 12.78
CA TRP A 25 8.51 -4.08 11.86
C TRP A 25 9.85 -3.71 11.28
N GLY A 26 9.87 -3.47 9.99
CA GLY A 26 11.04 -2.98 9.26
C GLY A 26 10.87 -1.53 8.86
N LEU A 27 11.78 -0.68 9.29
CA LEU A 27 11.83 0.72 8.94
C LEU A 27 12.93 0.94 7.90
N PHE A 28 12.53 1.25 6.68
CA PHE A 28 13.42 1.65 5.58
C PHE A 28 13.53 3.18 5.56
N ARG A 29 14.75 3.70 5.44
CA ARG A 29 15.03 5.14 5.41
C ARG A 29 16.17 5.46 4.46
N THR A 30 16.28 6.73 4.08
CA THR A 30 17.36 7.24 3.24
C THR A 30 17.59 6.41 1.98
N PRO A 31 16.61 6.39 1.07
CA PRO A 31 16.76 5.64 -0.18
C PRO A 31 17.90 6.20 -1.03
N ALA A 32 18.64 5.30 -1.68
CA ALA A 32 19.65 5.68 -2.68
C ALA A 32 19.01 6.19 -3.97
N GLU A 33 17.83 5.65 -4.31
CA GLU A 33 17.10 6.00 -5.53
C GLU A 33 15.59 5.80 -5.34
N LEU A 34 14.80 6.61 -6.07
CA LEU A 34 13.35 6.43 -6.23
C LEU A 34 13.05 6.09 -7.69
N VAL A 35 12.41 4.95 -7.92
CA VAL A 35 11.95 4.51 -9.23
C VAL A 35 10.44 4.64 -9.29
N ILE A 36 9.95 5.44 -10.23
CA ILE A 36 8.53 5.80 -10.35
C ILE A 36 8.08 5.55 -11.77
N ALA A 37 6.99 4.83 -11.94
CA ALA A 37 6.27 4.70 -13.22
C ALA A 37 4.94 5.46 -13.14
N ARG A 38 4.71 6.39 -14.05
CA ARG A 38 3.46 7.16 -14.19
C ARG A 38 2.67 6.76 -15.42
N ASN A 39 3.32 6.09 -16.35
CA ASN A 39 2.73 5.61 -17.60
C ASN A 39 2.93 4.11 -17.73
N VAL A 40 2.03 3.45 -18.44
CA VAL A 40 2.05 1.99 -18.66
C VAL A 40 3.41 1.53 -19.24
N SER A 41 4.01 2.29 -20.16
CA SER A 41 5.30 1.97 -20.76
C SER A 41 6.51 2.06 -19.81
N GLU A 42 6.34 2.67 -18.63
CA GLU A 42 7.40 2.80 -17.62
C GLU A 42 7.36 1.66 -16.60
N VAL A 43 6.27 0.89 -16.52
CA VAL A 43 6.08 -0.14 -15.49
C VAL A 43 7.08 -1.29 -15.63
N GLU A 44 7.20 -1.90 -16.83
CA GLU A 44 8.19 -2.95 -17.04
C GLU A 44 9.64 -2.50 -16.83
N PRO A 45 10.08 -1.34 -17.36
CA PRO A 45 11.42 -0.81 -17.05
C PRO A 45 11.67 -0.63 -15.55
N ALA A 46 10.66 -0.18 -14.79
CA ALA A 46 10.77 -0.02 -13.35
C ALA A 46 10.94 -1.37 -12.62
N PHE A 47 10.20 -2.41 -13.03
CA PHE A 47 10.42 -3.76 -12.49
C PHE A 47 11.79 -4.32 -12.84
N ARG A 48 12.30 -4.08 -14.04
CA ARG A 48 13.66 -4.50 -14.42
C ARG A 48 14.72 -3.78 -13.57
N ALA A 49 14.54 -2.51 -13.27
CA ALA A 49 15.42 -1.79 -12.36
C ALA A 49 15.39 -2.39 -10.95
N LEU A 50 14.20 -2.76 -10.45
CA LEU A 50 14.00 -3.45 -9.18
C LEU A 50 14.75 -4.79 -9.15
N GLU A 51 14.62 -5.62 -10.17
CA GLU A 51 15.32 -6.92 -10.30
C GLU A 51 16.85 -6.74 -10.29
N VAL A 52 17.36 -5.76 -11.04
CA VAL A 52 18.79 -5.48 -11.07
C VAL A 52 19.31 -5.02 -9.71
N TRP A 53 18.54 -4.16 -9.01
CA TRP A 53 18.93 -3.65 -7.70
C TRP A 53 18.95 -4.76 -6.64
N THR A 54 17.88 -5.53 -6.54
CA THR A 54 17.78 -6.64 -5.57
C THR A 54 18.74 -7.79 -5.89
N GLY A 55 18.97 -8.06 -7.17
CA GLY A 55 19.95 -9.07 -7.61
C GLY A 55 21.40 -8.74 -7.24
N ARG A 56 21.70 -7.49 -6.87
CA ARG A 56 23.02 -7.06 -6.32
C ARG A 56 23.06 -7.06 -4.80
N GLY A 57 22.00 -7.53 -4.13
CA GLY A 57 21.88 -7.54 -2.68
C GLY A 57 21.28 -6.27 -2.08
N GLY A 58 20.76 -5.37 -2.88
CA GLY A 58 20.01 -4.21 -2.42
C GLY A 58 18.60 -4.57 -1.94
N TYR A 59 17.99 -3.65 -1.22
CA TYR A 59 16.62 -3.75 -0.71
C TYR A 59 15.72 -2.76 -1.42
N ALA A 60 14.44 -3.09 -1.52
CA ALA A 60 13.46 -2.19 -2.09
C ALA A 60 12.13 -2.30 -1.34
N ALA A 61 11.46 -1.18 -1.18
CA ALA A 61 10.12 -1.13 -0.62
C ALA A 61 9.29 -0.09 -1.38
N GLY A 62 7.99 -0.36 -1.56
CA GLY A 62 7.15 0.53 -2.33
C GLY A 62 5.76 -0.05 -2.57
N PHE A 63 5.15 0.36 -3.65
CA PHE A 63 3.82 -0.11 -4.05
C PHE A 63 3.67 -0.21 -5.56
N VAL A 64 2.70 -1.04 -5.95
CA VAL A 64 2.19 -1.15 -7.31
C VAL A 64 0.70 -0.85 -7.24
N SER A 65 0.20 0.09 -8.05
CA SER A 65 -1.22 0.38 -8.12
C SER A 65 -1.96 -0.69 -8.92
N TYR A 66 -3.26 -0.80 -8.68
CA TYR A 66 -4.13 -1.69 -9.45
C TYR A 66 -4.06 -1.40 -10.95
N GLU A 67 -3.94 -0.13 -11.30
CA GLU A 67 -3.92 0.36 -12.67
C GLU A 67 -2.64 -0.03 -13.44
N ALA A 68 -1.60 -0.48 -12.76
CA ALA A 68 -0.40 -1.03 -13.40
C ALA A 68 -0.69 -2.34 -14.17
N ALA A 69 -1.80 -3.01 -13.90
CA ALA A 69 -2.20 -4.25 -14.56
C ALA A 69 -2.22 -4.13 -16.08
N ALA A 70 -2.62 -2.97 -16.61
CA ALA A 70 -2.63 -2.71 -18.06
C ALA A 70 -1.24 -2.80 -18.73
N ALA A 71 -0.15 -2.77 -17.95
CA ALA A 71 1.21 -2.97 -18.48
C ALA A 71 1.51 -4.44 -18.80
N PHE A 72 0.81 -5.37 -18.17
CA PHE A 72 1.08 -6.81 -18.30
C PHE A 72 0.10 -7.49 -19.27
N ASP A 73 -1.13 -7.01 -19.34
CA ASP A 73 -2.14 -7.56 -20.23
C ASP A 73 -3.06 -6.44 -20.74
N PRO A 74 -3.10 -6.21 -22.08
CA PRO A 74 -3.95 -5.17 -22.67
C PRO A 74 -5.46 -5.46 -22.50
N CYS A 75 -5.86 -6.67 -22.11
CA CYS A 75 -7.25 -6.98 -21.76
C CYS A 75 -7.64 -6.46 -20.37
N MET A 76 -6.67 -6.06 -19.55
CA MET A 76 -6.91 -5.47 -18.23
C MET A 76 -7.20 -3.97 -18.38
N GLU A 77 -8.46 -3.65 -18.62
CA GLU A 77 -8.91 -2.26 -18.65
C GLU A 77 -8.94 -1.66 -17.25
N THR A 78 -8.21 -0.57 -17.06
CA THR A 78 -8.12 0.14 -15.79
C THR A 78 -8.42 1.63 -15.95
N HIS A 79 -8.76 2.29 -14.87
CA HIS A 79 -8.86 3.74 -14.86
C HIS A 79 -7.47 4.38 -14.98
N VAL A 80 -7.36 5.52 -15.64
CA VAL A 80 -6.12 6.30 -15.62
C VAL A 80 -6.03 7.04 -14.28
N PRO A 81 -5.03 6.77 -13.44
CA PRO A 81 -4.93 7.44 -12.15
C PRO A 81 -4.52 8.91 -12.35
N GLU A 82 -5.34 9.82 -11.88
CA GLU A 82 -5.01 11.25 -11.90
C GLU A 82 -3.96 11.55 -10.82
N GLY A 83 -2.70 11.71 -11.23
CA GLY A 83 -1.61 12.14 -10.36
C GLY A 83 -1.01 11.08 -9.43
N PHE A 84 -1.60 9.88 -9.34
CA PHE A 84 -1.05 8.77 -8.55
C PHE A 84 -0.15 7.89 -9.44
N PRO A 85 1.05 7.47 -8.98
CA PRO A 85 1.92 6.61 -9.76
C PRO A 85 1.32 5.21 -9.96
N LEU A 86 1.58 4.61 -11.12
CA LEU A 86 1.29 3.19 -11.39
C LEU A 86 2.16 2.27 -10.54
N LEU A 87 3.38 2.69 -10.29
CA LEU A 87 4.35 1.99 -9.46
C LEU A 87 5.31 3.02 -8.86
N ALA A 88 5.71 2.80 -7.62
CA ALA A 88 6.79 3.54 -7.01
C ALA A 88 7.54 2.66 -6.00
N PHE A 89 8.86 2.55 -6.17
CA PHE A 89 9.77 1.87 -5.25
C PHE A 89 10.92 2.77 -4.84
N ALA A 90 11.24 2.71 -3.57
CA ALA A 90 12.47 3.26 -3.01
C ALA A 90 13.50 2.14 -2.86
N PHE A 91 14.72 2.38 -3.31
CA PHE A 91 15.84 1.45 -3.27
C PHE A 91 16.78 1.80 -2.14
N TYR A 92 17.16 0.83 -1.34
CA TYR A 92 18.00 0.99 -0.15
C TYR A 92 19.22 0.09 -0.22
N GLU A 93 20.38 0.61 0.21
CA GLU A 93 21.64 -0.14 0.26
C GLU A 93 21.71 -1.07 1.49
N SER A 94 20.93 -0.76 2.53
CA SER A 94 20.94 -1.50 3.79
C SER A 94 19.58 -2.14 4.06
N PRO A 95 19.54 -3.24 4.83
CA PRO A 95 18.28 -3.83 5.28
C PRO A 95 17.50 -2.84 6.14
N PRO A 96 16.18 -3.07 6.31
CA PRO A 96 15.40 -2.23 7.21
C PRO A 96 15.88 -2.34 8.66
N GLU A 97 15.78 -1.24 9.41
CA GLU A 97 15.95 -1.25 10.86
C GLU A 97 14.77 -2.02 11.47
N GLU A 98 15.05 -3.14 12.12
CA GLU A 98 14.03 -3.88 12.85
C GLU A 98 13.65 -3.16 14.14
N LEU A 99 12.36 -3.02 14.39
CA LEU A 99 11.85 -2.35 15.58
C LEU A 99 10.56 -2.97 16.10
N ALA A 100 10.29 -2.74 17.38
CA ALA A 100 8.97 -2.92 17.95
C ALA A 100 8.23 -1.58 17.92
N LEU A 101 6.94 -1.61 17.56
CA LEU A 101 6.14 -0.39 17.61
C LEU A 101 5.99 0.08 19.07
N PRO A 102 6.10 1.39 19.30
CA PRO A 102 5.78 1.96 20.60
C PRO A 102 4.27 1.86 20.84
N ASP A 103 3.86 2.08 22.10
CA ASP A 103 2.46 2.33 22.41
C ASP A 103 1.95 3.52 21.60
N CYS A 104 0.94 3.28 20.78
CA CYS A 104 0.42 4.27 19.84
C CYS A 104 -0.57 5.26 20.49
N GLY A 105 -0.91 5.06 21.78
CA GLY A 105 -1.76 5.96 22.55
C GLY A 105 -3.22 6.01 22.09
N ASP A 106 -3.94 6.99 22.59
CA ASP A 106 -5.38 7.16 22.35
C ASP A 106 -5.71 7.42 20.88
N GLY A 107 -6.90 6.95 20.50
CA GLY A 107 -7.38 6.99 19.13
C GLY A 107 -7.47 8.40 18.54
N VAL A 108 -7.17 8.48 17.27
CA VAL A 108 -7.36 9.67 16.45
C VAL A 108 -8.67 9.52 15.70
N PHE A 109 -9.53 10.53 15.77
CA PHE A 109 -10.81 10.50 15.06
C PHE A 109 -10.67 11.11 13.67
N VAL A 110 -11.17 10.39 12.68
CA VAL A 110 -11.38 10.91 11.32
C VAL A 110 -12.84 11.36 11.24
N SER A 111 -13.09 12.46 10.56
CA SER A 111 -14.44 12.92 10.27
C SER A 111 -15.22 11.89 9.45
N ALA A 112 -16.53 12.02 9.40
CA ALA A 112 -17.41 11.08 8.70
C ALA A 112 -16.92 10.80 7.26
N LEU A 113 -16.76 9.52 6.95
CA LEU A 113 -16.42 9.06 5.61
C LEU A 113 -17.58 9.35 4.64
N GLN A 114 -17.26 9.90 3.49
CA GLN A 114 -18.20 10.11 2.41
C GLN A 114 -17.95 9.04 1.33
N PRO A 115 -18.84 8.05 1.20
CA PRO A 115 -18.73 7.04 0.16
C PRO A 115 -18.91 7.66 -1.23
N GLU A 116 -18.23 7.11 -2.22
CA GLU A 116 -18.33 7.53 -3.62
C GLU A 116 -19.68 7.12 -4.24
N TRP A 117 -20.27 6.05 -3.74
CA TRP A 117 -21.56 5.54 -4.19
C TRP A 117 -22.66 5.82 -3.18
N SER A 118 -23.86 6.05 -3.69
CA SER A 118 -25.08 6.00 -2.89
C SER A 118 -25.39 4.55 -2.43
N GLU A 119 -26.26 4.41 -1.46
CA GLU A 119 -26.73 3.09 -1.01
C GLU A 119 -27.43 2.33 -2.14
N GLU A 120 -28.17 3.03 -3.02
CA GLU A 120 -28.85 2.44 -4.16
C GLU A 120 -27.86 1.89 -5.18
N GLU A 121 -26.87 2.68 -5.60
CA GLU A 121 -25.79 2.23 -6.49
C GLU A 121 -25.01 1.04 -5.91
N TYR A 122 -24.73 1.04 -4.61
CA TYR A 122 -24.09 -0.10 -3.96
C TYR A 122 -24.93 -1.36 -4.04
N ARG A 123 -26.24 -1.25 -3.80
CA ARG A 123 -27.17 -2.40 -3.87
C ARG A 123 -27.27 -2.96 -5.30
N GLU A 124 -27.33 -2.13 -6.30
CA GLU A 124 -27.34 -2.54 -7.70
C GLU A 124 -26.06 -3.30 -8.08
N ARG A 125 -24.88 -2.79 -7.68
CA ARG A 125 -23.60 -3.45 -7.97
C ARG A 125 -23.46 -4.78 -7.24
N ILE A 126 -23.88 -4.87 -5.98
CA ILE A 126 -23.92 -6.14 -5.24
C ILE A 126 -24.86 -7.13 -5.94
N ALA A 127 -26.01 -6.70 -6.41
CA ALA A 127 -26.95 -7.57 -7.13
C ALA A 127 -26.32 -8.10 -8.44
N ALA A 128 -25.61 -7.27 -9.18
CA ALA A 128 -24.88 -7.68 -10.39
C ALA A 128 -23.80 -8.73 -10.07
N VAL A 129 -22.95 -8.48 -9.06
CA VAL A 129 -21.92 -9.45 -8.63
C VAL A 129 -22.56 -10.79 -8.22
N ARG A 130 -23.67 -10.75 -7.48
CA ARG A 130 -24.38 -11.97 -7.08
C ARG A 130 -24.95 -12.72 -8.28
N ALA A 131 -25.42 -12.04 -9.31
CA ALA A 131 -25.89 -12.66 -10.53
C ALA A 131 -24.78 -13.43 -11.24
N GLU A 132 -23.57 -12.86 -11.34
CA GLU A 132 -22.40 -13.51 -11.92
C GLU A 132 -21.95 -14.74 -11.11
N LEU A 133 -22.00 -14.66 -9.77
CA LEU A 133 -21.72 -15.79 -8.89
C LEU A 133 -22.74 -16.93 -9.08
N PHE A 134 -24.04 -16.60 -9.15
CA PHE A 134 -25.09 -17.61 -9.39
C PHE A 134 -25.05 -18.21 -10.79
N ALA A 135 -24.62 -17.44 -11.79
CA ALA A 135 -24.40 -17.94 -13.15
C ALA A 135 -23.17 -18.84 -13.27
N GLY A 136 -22.28 -18.86 -12.26
CA GLY A 136 -21.04 -19.62 -12.27
C GLY A 136 -19.94 -19.00 -13.11
N ASN A 137 -20.07 -17.73 -13.50
CA ASN A 137 -19.06 -16.99 -14.26
C ASN A 137 -17.85 -16.61 -13.42
N ILE A 138 -18.07 -16.39 -12.11
CA ILE A 138 -17.04 -16.13 -11.12
C ILE A 138 -17.35 -16.92 -9.85
N TYR A 139 -16.35 -17.22 -9.03
CA TYR A 139 -16.53 -17.90 -7.75
C TYR A 139 -16.34 -16.96 -6.56
N GLN A 140 -15.68 -15.84 -6.75
CA GLN A 140 -15.43 -14.82 -5.75
C GLN A 140 -15.29 -13.44 -6.40
N ALA A 141 -15.71 -12.40 -5.70
CA ALA A 141 -15.42 -11.02 -6.07
C ALA A 141 -15.31 -10.15 -4.81
N ASN A 142 -14.34 -9.25 -4.81
CA ASN A 142 -14.18 -8.20 -3.79
C ASN A 142 -14.72 -6.90 -4.37
N LEU A 143 -15.97 -6.55 -4.02
CA LEU A 143 -16.54 -5.28 -4.45
C LEU A 143 -16.00 -4.16 -3.57
N THR A 144 -15.27 -3.23 -4.19
CA THR A 144 -14.64 -2.09 -3.51
C THR A 144 -15.13 -0.77 -4.07
N PHE A 145 -15.13 0.27 -3.24
CA PHE A 145 -15.37 1.64 -3.64
C PHE A 145 -14.63 2.60 -2.70
N ARG A 146 -14.41 3.81 -3.17
CA ARG A 146 -13.68 4.82 -2.42
C ARG A 146 -14.59 5.55 -1.45
N CYS A 147 -14.04 5.84 -0.26
CA CYS A 147 -14.61 6.82 0.65
C CYS A 147 -13.65 7.99 0.79
N ARG A 148 -14.17 9.19 0.96
CA ARG A 148 -13.39 10.40 1.16
C ARG A 148 -13.68 10.99 2.53
N ALA A 149 -12.66 11.54 3.17
CA ALA A 149 -12.80 12.32 4.38
C ALA A 149 -11.77 13.44 4.41
N PRO A 150 -12.09 14.63 4.95
CA PRO A 150 -11.07 15.62 5.24
C PRO A 150 -10.16 15.07 6.34
N LEU A 151 -8.85 15.11 6.08
CA LEU A 151 -7.86 14.71 7.07
C LEU A 151 -7.53 15.93 7.95
N THR A 152 -7.94 15.88 9.22
CA THR A 152 -7.73 16.95 10.20
C THR A 152 -6.62 16.66 11.19
N VAL A 153 -5.94 15.52 11.00
CA VAL A 153 -4.88 15.02 11.88
C VAL A 153 -3.65 14.69 11.04
N GLU A 154 -2.50 14.62 11.70
CA GLU A 154 -1.27 14.20 11.02
C GLU A 154 -1.40 12.75 10.53
N PRO A 155 -1.08 12.45 9.27
CA PRO A 155 -1.21 11.10 8.70
C PRO A 155 -0.45 10.03 9.48
N GLU A 156 0.74 10.37 10.01
CA GLU A 156 1.57 9.48 10.83
C GLU A 156 0.83 9.07 12.11
N ALA A 157 0.17 10.03 12.75
CA ALA A 157 -0.60 9.78 13.96
C ALA A 157 -1.85 8.92 13.65
N LEU A 158 -2.48 9.17 12.50
CA LEU A 158 -3.61 8.35 12.03
C LEU A 158 -3.17 6.90 11.80
N PHE A 159 -2.05 6.68 11.10
CA PHE A 159 -1.54 5.33 10.84
C PHE A 159 -1.30 4.54 12.12
N LEU A 160 -0.58 5.12 13.07
CA LEU A 160 -0.28 4.48 14.35
C LEU A 160 -1.56 4.23 15.17
N SER A 161 -2.50 5.16 15.16
CA SER A 161 -3.80 4.97 15.82
C SER A 161 -4.62 3.84 15.19
N LEU A 162 -4.65 3.76 13.86
CA LEU A 162 -5.34 2.68 13.16
C LEU A 162 -4.73 1.32 13.51
N LEU A 163 -3.41 1.20 13.57
CA LEU A 163 -2.72 -0.03 13.95
C LEU A 163 -3.04 -0.47 15.37
N SER A 164 -3.16 0.47 16.33
CA SER A 164 -3.49 0.11 17.71
C SER A 164 -4.93 -0.37 17.89
N HIS A 165 -5.87 0.16 17.10
CA HIS A 165 -7.28 -0.20 17.17
C HIS A 165 -7.67 -1.37 16.26
N HIS A 166 -6.94 -1.54 15.16
CA HIS A 166 -7.15 -2.59 14.17
C HIS A 166 -5.83 -3.26 13.83
N PRO A 167 -5.28 -4.07 14.76
CA PRO A 167 -4.05 -4.80 14.49
C PRO A 167 -4.26 -5.77 13.33
N VAL A 168 -3.48 -5.60 12.29
CA VAL A 168 -3.50 -6.45 11.09
C VAL A 168 -2.11 -7.03 10.85
N PRO A 169 -2.01 -8.23 10.26
CA PRO A 169 -0.71 -8.88 10.03
C PRO A 169 0.13 -8.19 8.96
N PHE A 170 -0.52 -7.53 7.99
CA PHE A 170 0.17 -6.92 6.86
C PHE A 170 -0.17 -5.44 6.79
N ALA A 171 0.66 -4.62 7.41
CA ALA A 171 0.48 -3.17 7.34
C ALA A 171 1.75 -2.48 6.86
N ALA A 172 1.57 -1.35 6.18
CA ALA A 172 2.67 -0.56 5.69
C ALA A 172 2.32 0.95 5.69
N TRP A 173 3.32 1.73 6.02
CA TRP A 173 3.39 3.16 5.79
C TRP A 173 4.39 3.42 4.66
N VAL A 174 3.99 4.23 3.69
CA VAL A 174 4.87 4.66 2.59
C VAL A 174 4.78 6.18 2.46
N ASN A 175 5.93 6.85 2.44
CA ASN A 175 6.01 8.30 2.33
C ASN A 175 7.02 8.70 1.25
N PHE A 176 6.58 8.77 0.00
CA PHE A 176 7.36 9.31 -1.11
C PHE A 176 6.47 9.65 -2.31
N CYS A 177 7.02 10.36 -3.27
CA CYS A 177 6.33 10.82 -4.49
C CYS A 177 5.17 11.79 -4.21
N GLY A 178 5.19 12.51 -3.09
CA GLY A 178 4.10 13.38 -2.67
C GLY A 178 2.88 12.63 -2.15
N VAL A 179 3.00 11.32 -1.92
CA VAL A 179 1.95 10.43 -1.44
C VAL A 179 2.31 9.90 -0.06
N LYS A 180 1.32 9.86 0.84
CA LYS A 180 1.38 9.11 2.09
C LYS A 180 0.34 8.00 2.01
N LEU A 181 0.82 6.76 1.91
CA LEU A 181 -0.01 5.58 1.81
C LEU A 181 -0.01 4.84 3.14
N LEU A 182 -1.21 4.59 3.66
CA LEU A 182 -1.48 3.85 4.88
C LEU A 182 -2.19 2.55 4.50
N SER A 183 -1.44 1.46 4.46
CA SER A 183 -2.00 0.14 4.14
C SER A 183 -2.25 -0.65 5.43
N LEU A 184 -3.45 -1.20 5.56
CA LEU A 184 -3.84 -2.11 6.64
C LEU A 184 -4.55 -3.31 6.02
N SER A 185 -3.82 -4.38 5.76
CA SER A 185 -4.36 -5.57 5.11
C SER A 185 -4.46 -6.75 6.08
N PRO A 186 -5.59 -7.44 6.14
CA PRO A 186 -5.71 -8.69 6.89
C PRO A 186 -5.11 -9.89 6.16
N GLU A 187 -4.80 -9.76 4.87
CA GLU A 187 -4.44 -10.87 4.00
C GLU A 187 -3.13 -10.60 3.25
N LEU A 188 -2.31 -11.66 3.14
CA LEU A 188 -1.10 -11.67 2.34
C LEU A 188 -1.48 -11.79 0.86
N PHE A 189 -0.92 -10.91 0.03
CA PHE A 189 -1.08 -11.03 -1.42
C PHE A 189 -0.15 -12.10 -1.99
N LEU A 190 1.13 -11.99 -1.71
CA LEU A 190 2.16 -12.89 -2.23
C LEU A 190 3.40 -12.84 -1.34
N GLU A 191 4.00 -14.00 -1.09
CA GLU A 191 5.31 -14.13 -0.48
C GLU A 191 6.15 -15.12 -1.27
N SER A 192 7.43 -14.82 -1.46
CA SER A 192 8.38 -15.72 -2.10
C SER A 192 9.73 -15.68 -1.39
N ASP A 193 10.32 -16.84 -1.16
CA ASP A 193 11.70 -16.99 -0.67
C ASP A 193 12.72 -17.22 -1.79
N GLY A 194 12.30 -17.04 -3.05
CA GLY A 194 13.09 -17.31 -4.26
C GLY A 194 13.02 -18.77 -4.73
N THR A 195 12.43 -19.67 -3.96
CA THR A 195 12.25 -21.08 -4.29
C THR A 195 10.79 -21.54 -4.19
N ARG A 196 9.99 -20.84 -3.39
CA ARG A 196 8.56 -21.09 -3.15
C ARG A 196 7.79 -19.81 -3.25
N ILE A 197 6.57 -19.94 -3.71
CA ILE A 197 5.53 -18.89 -3.74
C ILE A 197 4.34 -19.38 -2.93
#